data_adbe61c8d82b0c2560bb45ec7ff41cc5
#
_entry.id   adbe61c8d82b0c2560bb45ec7ff41cc5
#
_cell.length_a   1.000
_cell.length_b   1.000
_cell.length_c   1.000
_cell.angle_alpha   90.00
_cell.angle_beta   90.00
_cell.angle_gamma   90.00
#
_symmetry.space_group_name_H-M   'P 1'
#
loop_
_entity.id
_entity.type
_entity.pdbx_description
1 polymer ?
#
loop_
_entity_poly.entity_id
_entity_poly.type
_entity_poly.pdbx_seq_one_letter_code
_entity_poly.pdbx_strand_id
1 'polypeptide(L)'
;MDFKVDKKPYDDRELFVKDTIELNPNQITCLVGCNGSGKTTLIDYLKRNLNKLEAIDVCAGYPRKGFKGDELDFTKKEYYYADFSKKTDDAKDGTDWLMGKFTVAFSSTGEGIVYRLGKILETLGRVIADPELKGKNLFIFFDDCDAGTSLDKIVEIKDVMNLIAGDCKRRGINYFIVLTANSFEMCRDVDCISVHNFEHLKFTDYDEYKKFVLESSKIKEKSYEE
;
A
#
# COMPACT_ATOMS: atom_id res chain seq x y z
N MET A 1 2.86 6.21 -15.13
CA MET A 1 2.61 7.51 -14.46
C MET A 1 3.78 7.81 -13.55
N ASP A 2 4.34 9.02 -13.66
CA ASP A 2 5.61 9.36 -13.00
C ASP A 2 5.38 10.19 -11.74
N PHE A 3 6.06 9.80 -10.66
CA PHE A 3 6.03 10.50 -9.38
C PHE A 3 7.44 10.95 -9.01
N LYS A 4 7.55 12.22 -8.62
CA LYS A 4 8.82 12.75 -8.12
C LYS A 4 9.03 12.40 -6.66
N VAL A 5 10.24 11.99 -6.34
CA VAL A 5 10.71 11.68 -4.99
C VAL A 5 11.99 12.46 -4.70
N ASP A 6 12.18 12.81 -3.45
CA ASP A 6 13.45 13.36 -3.02
C ASP A 6 14.45 12.22 -2.78
N LYS A 7 15.63 12.32 -3.37
CA LYS A 7 16.70 11.33 -3.18
C LYS A 7 17.20 11.31 -1.74
N LYS A 8 17.12 12.46 -1.06
CA LYS A 8 17.57 12.66 0.32
C LYS A 8 16.40 13.03 1.22
N PRO A 9 15.51 12.09 1.56
CA PRO A 9 14.39 12.35 2.45
C PRO A 9 14.82 12.72 3.88
N TYR A 10 16.02 12.35 4.24
CA TYR A 10 16.69 12.65 5.50
C TYR A 10 17.99 13.37 5.14
N ASP A 11 18.22 14.56 5.67
CA ASP A 11 19.23 15.55 5.25
C ASP A 11 20.65 15.00 5.02
N ASP A 12 20.97 13.87 5.59
CA ASP A 12 22.33 13.34 5.66
C ASP A 12 22.64 12.25 4.62
N ARG A 13 21.64 11.72 3.88
CA ARG A 13 21.86 10.47 3.13
C ARG A 13 20.98 10.33 1.91
N GLU A 14 21.58 9.92 0.78
CA GLU A 14 20.84 9.44 -0.38
C GLU A 14 20.18 8.08 -0.09
N LEU A 15 18.84 8.06 -0.09
CA LEU A 15 18.06 6.85 0.08
C LEU A 15 17.69 6.24 -1.26
N PHE A 16 17.48 7.09 -2.27
CA PHE A 16 17.07 6.71 -3.61
C PHE A 16 18.08 7.19 -4.66
N VAL A 17 18.44 6.32 -5.61
CA VAL A 17 19.35 6.67 -6.71
C VAL A 17 18.66 7.57 -7.74
N LYS A 18 17.40 7.32 -8.02
CA LYS A 18 16.59 8.10 -8.97
C LYS A 18 15.66 9.05 -8.21
N ASP A 19 15.22 10.10 -8.87
CA ASP A 19 14.27 11.10 -8.36
C ASP A 19 12.85 10.92 -8.92
N THR A 20 12.65 9.90 -9.75
CA THR A 20 11.37 9.65 -10.41
C THR A 20 11.09 8.16 -10.44
N ILE A 21 9.92 7.78 -9.93
CA ILE A 21 9.39 6.41 -10.00
C ILE A 21 8.21 6.37 -10.96
N GLU A 22 8.19 5.36 -11.82
CA GLU A 22 7.08 5.07 -12.73
C GLU A 22 6.16 4.00 -12.13
N LEU A 23 4.84 4.27 -12.10
CA LEU A 23 3.82 3.27 -11.78
C LEU A 23 2.92 3.03 -12.99
N ASN A 24 2.69 1.78 -13.30
CA ASN A 24 1.85 1.36 -14.41
C ASN A 24 0.40 1.18 -13.96
N PRO A 25 -0.59 1.68 -14.73
CA PRO A 25 -1.99 1.47 -14.42
C PRO A 25 -2.40 0.01 -14.56
N ASN A 26 -3.44 -0.36 -13.83
CA ASN A 26 -4.03 -1.71 -13.87
C ASN A 26 -3.08 -2.82 -13.43
N GLN A 27 -2.20 -2.50 -12.49
CA GLN A 27 -1.24 -3.43 -11.91
C GLN A 27 -1.25 -3.40 -10.38
N ILE A 28 -0.89 -4.55 -9.80
CA ILE A 28 -0.48 -4.68 -8.41
C ILE A 28 1.04 -4.59 -8.41
N THR A 29 1.59 -3.61 -7.71
CA THR A 29 3.04 -3.34 -7.65
C THR A 29 3.53 -3.52 -6.22
N CYS A 30 4.56 -4.35 -6.04
CA CYS A 30 5.21 -4.56 -4.75
C CYS A 30 6.52 -3.78 -4.66
N LEU A 31 6.63 -2.87 -3.71
CA LEU A 31 7.87 -2.18 -3.39
C LEU A 31 8.76 -3.10 -2.56
N VAL A 32 9.95 -3.43 -3.08
CA VAL A 32 10.85 -4.42 -2.50
C VAL A 32 12.20 -3.83 -2.11
N GLY A 33 12.79 -4.38 -1.06
CA GLY A 33 14.07 -3.97 -0.49
C GLY A 33 14.23 -4.50 0.93
N CYS A 34 15.42 -4.44 1.49
CA CYS A 34 15.68 -4.87 2.86
C CYS A 34 14.92 -4.00 3.89
N ASN A 35 14.91 -4.41 5.15
CA ASN A 35 14.31 -3.60 6.22
C ASN A 35 15.07 -2.27 6.36
N GLY A 36 14.33 -1.16 6.44
CA GLY A 36 14.87 0.19 6.50
C GLY A 36 15.43 0.72 5.17
N SER A 37 15.10 0.10 4.02
CA SER A 37 15.48 0.59 2.69
C SER A 37 14.64 1.77 2.19
N GLY A 38 13.62 2.20 2.95
CA GLY A 38 12.78 3.33 2.59
C GLY A 38 11.45 2.99 1.91
N LYS A 39 10.96 1.73 2.01
CA LYS A 39 9.67 1.33 1.44
C LYS A 39 8.51 2.22 1.89
N THR A 40 8.33 2.37 3.21
CA THR A 40 7.31 3.26 3.80
C THR A 40 7.53 4.73 3.41
N THR A 41 8.79 5.18 3.40
CA THR A 41 9.15 6.53 2.98
C THR A 41 8.72 6.80 1.53
N LEU A 42 8.92 5.83 0.64
CA LEU A 42 8.49 5.93 -0.75
C LEU A 42 6.96 6.02 -0.88
N ILE A 43 6.21 5.19 -0.14
CA ILE A 43 4.74 5.31 -0.06
C ILE A 43 4.33 6.72 0.38
N ASP A 44 4.99 7.28 1.39
CA ASP A 44 4.68 8.63 1.85
C ASP A 44 4.95 9.71 0.80
N TYR A 45 6.00 9.55 -0.03
CA TYR A 45 6.22 10.43 -1.18
C TYR A 45 5.12 10.30 -2.22
N LEU A 46 4.73 9.08 -2.57
CA LEU A 46 3.63 8.83 -3.50
C LEU A 46 2.34 9.49 -2.99
N LYS A 47 1.99 9.30 -1.73
CA LYS A 47 0.83 9.94 -1.10
C LYS A 47 0.90 11.47 -1.13
N ARG A 48 2.07 12.06 -0.82
CA ARG A 48 2.24 13.52 -0.86
C ARG A 48 2.08 14.09 -2.26
N ASN A 49 2.52 13.37 -3.29
CA ASN A 49 2.29 13.77 -4.68
C ASN A 49 0.79 13.75 -5.03
N LEU A 50 0.04 12.79 -4.46
CA LEU A 50 -1.41 12.68 -4.64
C LEU A 50 -2.20 13.64 -3.74
N ASN A 51 -1.69 14.01 -2.56
CA ASN A 51 -2.36 14.94 -1.62
C ASN A 51 -2.49 16.39 -2.13
N LYS A 52 -1.70 16.75 -3.13
CA LYS A 52 -1.97 18.00 -3.89
C LYS A 52 -3.29 17.92 -4.67
N LEU A 53 -3.89 16.75 -4.70
CA LEU A 53 -5.10 16.38 -5.40
C LEU A 53 -6.02 15.78 -4.32
N GLU A 54 -6.73 16.52 -3.56
CA GLU A 54 -7.64 16.12 -2.47
C GLU A 54 -7.91 14.61 -2.35
N ALA A 55 -7.36 13.98 -1.35
CA ALA A 55 -7.40 12.55 -1.13
C ALA A 55 -8.66 12.10 -0.41
N ILE A 56 -9.17 10.94 -0.79
CA ILE A 56 -10.09 10.18 0.06
C ILE A 56 -9.23 9.41 1.05
N ASP A 57 -9.20 9.87 2.30
CA ASP A 57 -8.59 9.11 3.40
C ASP A 57 -9.55 8.00 3.83
N VAL A 58 -9.40 6.81 3.28
CA VAL A 58 -10.18 5.61 3.65
C VAL A 58 -9.52 4.88 4.83
N CYS A 59 -8.51 5.50 5.42
CA CYS A 59 -7.59 4.90 6.36
C CYS A 59 -8.04 4.68 7.77
N ALA A 60 -9.12 5.08 8.17
CA ALA A 60 -9.60 4.67 9.47
C ALA A 60 -10.86 3.89 9.22
N GLY A 61 -10.96 2.68 9.55
CA GLY A 61 -12.19 1.88 9.48
C GLY A 61 -13.45 2.56 10.05
N TYR A 62 -13.43 3.87 10.18
CA TYR A 62 -14.51 4.77 10.52
C TYR A 62 -14.33 6.11 9.81
N PRO A 63 -15.41 6.65 9.21
CA PRO A 63 -15.42 8.03 8.80
C PRO A 63 -15.10 8.89 10.05
N ARG A 64 -14.14 9.80 9.93
CA ARG A 64 -13.97 10.85 10.94
C ARG A 64 -15.32 11.52 11.16
N LYS A 65 -15.65 11.88 12.40
CA LYS A 65 -16.85 12.66 12.72
C LYS A 65 -16.97 13.82 11.73
N GLY A 66 -18.00 13.80 10.88
CA GLY A 66 -18.18 14.79 9.79
C GLY A 66 -18.07 14.24 8.38
N PHE A 67 -17.58 13.03 8.16
CA PHE A 67 -17.60 12.38 6.85
C PHE A 67 -19.01 11.80 6.62
N LYS A 68 -19.86 12.56 5.97
CA LYS A 68 -21.11 12.03 5.39
C LYS A 68 -20.75 11.46 4.03
N GLY A 69 -21.03 10.16 3.81
CA GLY A 69 -20.77 9.47 2.55
C GLY A 69 -21.35 10.15 1.31
N ASP A 70 -22.26 11.09 1.52
CA ASP A 70 -22.95 11.86 0.50
C ASP A 70 -22.16 13.10 0.01
N GLU A 71 -21.00 13.41 0.59
CA GLU A 71 -20.21 14.63 0.27
C GLU A 71 -19.01 14.36 -0.66
N LEU A 72 -18.83 13.12 -1.14
CA LEU A 72 -17.79 12.80 -2.11
C LEU A 72 -18.18 13.31 -3.49
N ASP A 73 -17.79 14.54 -3.81
CA ASP A 73 -17.91 15.06 -5.17
C ASP A 73 -16.80 14.49 -6.06
N PHE A 74 -17.09 13.37 -6.72
CA PHE A 74 -16.16 12.68 -7.64
C PHE A 74 -16.04 13.41 -8.99
N THR A 75 -16.81 14.43 -9.25
CA THR A 75 -16.87 15.08 -10.57
C THR A 75 -15.65 15.92 -10.89
N LYS A 76 -14.92 16.38 -9.86
CA LYS A 76 -13.81 17.33 -10.00
C LYS A 76 -12.41 16.73 -9.82
N LYS A 77 -12.30 15.41 -9.53
CA LYS A 77 -11.03 14.77 -9.19
C LYS A 77 -10.60 13.79 -10.26
N GLU A 78 -9.33 13.90 -10.67
CA GLU A 78 -8.71 12.93 -11.59
C GLU A 78 -8.16 11.71 -10.84
N TYR A 79 -7.92 11.83 -9.52
CA TYR A 79 -7.27 10.82 -8.70
C TYR A 79 -7.98 10.62 -7.37
N TYR A 80 -8.03 9.37 -6.94
CA TYR A 80 -8.51 8.95 -5.62
C TYR A 80 -7.47 8.05 -5.00
N TYR A 81 -7.29 8.09 -3.68
CA TYR A 81 -6.44 7.12 -3.03
C TYR A 81 -7.04 6.57 -1.74
N ALA A 82 -6.72 5.31 -1.47
CA ALA A 82 -7.01 4.63 -0.23
C ALA A 82 -5.67 4.19 0.39
N ASP A 83 -5.45 4.58 1.63
CA ASP A 83 -4.22 4.31 2.35
C ASP A 83 -4.52 3.38 3.54
N PHE A 84 -3.89 2.22 3.55
CA PHE A 84 -4.04 1.20 4.58
C PHE A 84 -2.74 1.00 5.39
N SER A 85 -1.83 1.96 5.31
CA SER A 85 -0.55 1.92 6.01
C SER A 85 -0.62 2.32 7.48
N LYS A 86 -1.62 3.08 7.89
CA LYS A 86 -1.71 3.56 9.28
C LYS A 86 -2.23 2.45 10.19
N LYS A 87 -1.42 2.05 11.17
CA LYS A 87 -1.90 1.35 12.35
C LYS A 87 -2.96 2.24 13.01
N THR A 88 -4.17 1.70 13.21
CA THR A 88 -5.27 2.42 13.83
C THR A 88 -5.02 2.64 15.31
N ASP A 89 -4.08 3.53 15.68
CA ASP A 89 -3.96 4.01 17.06
C ASP A 89 -5.05 5.04 17.43
N ASP A 90 -5.82 5.50 16.44
CA ASP A 90 -6.85 6.54 16.59
C ASP A 90 -8.29 6.02 16.61
N ALA A 91 -8.52 4.77 17.01
CA ALA A 91 -9.89 4.31 17.32
C ALA A 91 -10.43 5.04 18.57
N LYS A 92 -10.83 6.28 18.39
CA LYS A 92 -11.30 7.16 19.49
C LYS A 92 -12.81 7.24 19.66
N ASP A 93 -13.60 6.37 19.05
CA ASP A 93 -15.05 6.42 19.22
C ASP A 93 -15.68 5.07 19.56
N GLY A 94 -16.23 5.04 20.78
CA GLY A 94 -17.38 4.24 21.16
C GLY A 94 -17.22 2.73 21.32
N THR A 95 -18.32 2.02 21.24
CA THR A 95 -18.46 0.56 21.43
C THR A 95 -17.68 -0.27 20.40
N ASP A 96 -17.51 0.23 19.20
CA ASP A 96 -16.73 -0.44 18.14
C ASP A 96 -15.22 -0.43 18.43
N TRP A 97 -14.71 0.59 19.14
CA TRP A 97 -13.36 0.64 19.66
C TRP A 97 -13.07 -0.50 20.66
N LEU A 98 -14.03 -0.78 21.54
CA LEU A 98 -13.91 -1.89 22.51
C LEU A 98 -13.88 -3.23 21.78
N MET A 99 -14.79 -3.46 20.84
CA MET A 99 -14.85 -4.69 20.05
C MET A 99 -13.60 -4.85 19.16
N GLY A 100 -13.13 -3.78 18.54
CA GLY A 100 -11.88 -3.78 17.76
C GLY A 100 -10.65 -4.07 18.62
N LYS A 101 -10.55 -3.49 19.82
CA LYS A 101 -9.46 -3.81 20.77
C LYS A 101 -9.55 -5.23 21.31
N PHE A 102 -10.74 -5.72 21.62
CA PHE A 102 -10.90 -7.11 22.07
C PHE A 102 -10.48 -8.08 20.96
N THR A 103 -10.91 -7.87 19.73
CA THR A 103 -10.51 -8.72 18.60
C THR A 103 -9.01 -8.71 18.37
N VAL A 104 -8.37 -7.53 18.40
CA VAL A 104 -6.91 -7.40 18.24
C VAL A 104 -6.13 -7.92 19.45
N ALA A 105 -6.68 -7.81 20.67
CA ALA A 105 -6.01 -8.29 21.89
C ALA A 105 -6.02 -9.81 22.03
N PHE A 106 -7.02 -10.49 21.45
CA PHE A 106 -7.20 -11.93 21.55
C PHE A 106 -6.94 -12.69 20.24
N SER A 107 -6.72 -11.98 19.11
CA SER A 107 -6.30 -12.59 17.85
C SER A 107 -4.78 -12.54 17.68
N SER A 108 -4.23 -13.49 16.94
CA SER A 108 -2.86 -13.38 16.46
C SER A 108 -2.68 -12.13 15.58
N THR A 109 -1.46 -11.63 15.45
CA THR A 109 -1.18 -10.44 14.60
C THR A 109 -1.74 -10.63 13.18
N GLY A 110 -1.60 -11.85 12.62
CA GLY A 110 -2.10 -12.18 11.28
C GLY A 110 -3.62 -12.13 11.18
N GLU A 111 -4.36 -12.65 12.20
CA GLU A 111 -5.82 -12.57 12.23
C GLU A 111 -6.32 -11.13 12.33
N GLY A 112 -5.63 -10.30 13.10
CA GLY A 112 -5.91 -8.87 13.18
C GLY A 112 -5.77 -8.16 11.83
N ILE A 113 -4.78 -8.53 11.02
CA ILE A 113 -4.58 -8.00 9.65
C ILE A 113 -5.75 -8.42 8.75
N VAL A 114 -6.13 -9.69 8.74
CA VAL A 114 -7.23 -10.19 7.89
C VAL A 114 -8.56 -9.55 8.28
N TYR A 115 -8.83 -9.39 9.58
CA TYR A 115 -10.02 -8.68 10.04
C TYR A 115 -10.07 -7.22 9.54
N ARG A 116 -8.93 -6.51 9.62
CA ARG A 116 -8.82 -5.14 9.09
C ARG A 116 -9.05 -5.10 7.58
N LEU A 117 -8.47 -6.04 6.84
CA LEU A 117 -8.70 -6.16 5.40
C LEU A 117 -10.17 -6.37 5.06
N GLY A 118 -10.91 -7.16 5.83
CA GLY A 118 -12.35 -7.33 5.65
C GLY A 118 -13.14 -6.01 5.77
N LYS A 119 -12.80 -5.20 6.78
CA LYS A 119 -13.40 -3.87 6.96
C LYS A 119 -13.03 -2.89 5.84
N ILE A 120 -11.77 -2.92 5.44
CA ILE A 120 -11.23 -2.15 4.33
C ILE A 120 -11.94 -2.50 3.03
N LEU A 121 -12.15 -3.81 2.77
CA LEU A 121 -12.86 -4.28 1.58
C LEU A 121 -14.29 -3.79 1.52
N GLU A 122 -15.00 -3.77 2.64
CA GLU A 122 -16.37 -3.24 2.70
C GLU A 122 -16.39 -1.76 2.29
N THR A 123 -15.48 -0.96 2.82
CA THR A 123 -15.38 0.46 2.50
C THR A 123 -14.93 0.68 1.06
N LEU A 124 -13.89 -0.03 0.63
CA LEU A 124 -13.36 0.05 -0.73
C LEU A 124 -14.38 -0.44 -1.77
N GLY A 125 -15.14 -1.48 -1.44
CA GLY A 125 -16.24 -1.95 -2.28
C GLY A 125 -17.30 -0.89 -2.56
N ARG A 126 -17.62 -0.05 -1.56
CA ARG A 126 -18.54 1.10 -1.74
C ARG A 126 -17.91 2.16 -2.66
N VAL A 127 -16.63 2.49 -2.46
CA VAL A 127 -15.90 3.44 -3.32
C VAL A 127 -15.85 2.93 -4.76
N ILE A 128 -15.45 1.69 -4.98
CA ILE A 128 -15.35 1.08 -6.31
C ILE A 128 -16.73 0.95 -6.98
N ALA A 129 -17.80 0.84 -6.18
CA ALA A 129 -19.17 0.77 -6.69
C ALA A 129 -19.67 2.10 -7.28
N ASP A 130 -18.99 3.23 -6.98
CA ASP A 130 -19.42 4.54 -7.46
C ASP A 130 -19.23 4.67 -8.98
N PRO A 131 -20.30 4.96 -9.75
CA PRO A 131 -20.21 5.13 -11.21
C PRO A 131 -19.29 6.27 -11.64
N GLU A 132 -19.11 7.29 -10.80
CA GLU A 132 -18.27 8.46 -11.09
C GLU A 132 -16.77 8.14 -11.11
N LEU A 133 -16.36 6.98 -10.60
CA LEU A 133 -14.97 6.51 -10.70
C LEU A 133 -14.62 5.91 -12.07
N LYS A 134 -15.59 5.67 -12.93
CA LYS A 134 -15.34 5.11 -14.26
C LYS A 134 -14.41 6.02 -15.07
N GLY A 135 -13.32 5.46 -15.58
CA GLY A 135 -12.30 6.18 -16.34
C GLY A 135 -11.33 6.99 -15.49
N LYS A 136 -11.49 7.01 -14.16
CA LYS A 136 -10.60 7.72 -13.24
C LYS A 136 -9.52 6.80 -12.68
N ASN A 137 -8.51 7.39 -12.05
CA ASN A 137 -7.41 6.69 -11.43
C ASN A 137 -7.66 6.49 -9.93
N LEU A 138 -7.58 5.26 -9.45
CA LEU A 138 -7.70 4.90 -8.04
C LEU A 138 -6.36 4.35 -7.54
N PHE A 139 -5.77 5.01 -6.56
CA PHE A 139 -4.55 4.56 -5.88
C PHE A 139 -4.90 3.90 -4.55
N ILE A 140 -4.35 2.72 -4.31
CA ILE A 140 -4.57 1.93 -3.11
C ILE A 140 -3.21 1.54 -2.54
N PHE A 141 -2.91 1.96 -1.31
CA PHE A 141 -1.63 1.71 -0.66
C PHE A 141 -1.80 0.74 0.51
N PHE A 142 -0.95 -0.31 0.52
CA PHE A 142 -0.84 -1.26 1.63
C PHE A 142 0.61 -1.27 2.11
N ASP A 143 0.86 -0.77 3.31
CA ASP A 143 2.20 -0.79 3.88
C ASP A 143 2.33 -1.91 4.90
N ASP A 144 3.44 -2.69 4.76
CA ASP A 144 3.83 -3.76 5.68
C ASP A 144 2.72 -4.81 5.91
N CYS A 145 2.00 -5.16 4.84
CA CYS A 145 0.79 -5.99 4.91
C CYS A 145 1.06 -7.47 5.26
N ASP A 146 2.30 -7.93 5.19
CA ASP A 146 2.73 -9.29 5.52
C ASP A 146 3.45 -9.39 6.89
N ALA A 147 3.59 -8.28 7.62
CA ALA A 147 4.30 -8.27 8.90
C ALA A 147 3.61 -9.16 9.96
N GLY A 148 4.35 -10.15 10.47
CA GLY A 148 3.85 -11.08 11.47
C GLY A 148 2.70 -11.98 11.00
N THR A 149 2.56 -12.15 9.69
CA THR A 149 1.47 -12.89 9.04
C THR A 149 1.95 -14.26 8.59
N SER A 150 1.15 -15.30 8.81
CA SER A 150 1.43 -16.65 8.33
C SER A 150 1.21 -16.78 6.82
N LEU A 151 1.82 -17.79 6.21
CA LEU A 151 1.79 -17.99 4.77
C LEU A 151 0.37 -18.12 4.20
N ASP A 152 -0.51 -18.86 4.88
CA ASP A 152 -1.92 -19.02 4.51
C ASP A 152 -2.64 -17.65 4.47
N LYS A 153 -2.34 -16.77 5.42
CA LYS A 153 -2.92 -15.42 5.46
C LYS A 153 -2.35 -14.50 4.39
N ILE A 154 -1.08 -14.66 4.02
CA ILE A 154 -0.48 -13.95 2.88
C ILE A 154 -1.23 -14.30 1.58
N VAL A 155 -1.56 -15.58 1.38
CA VAL A 155 -2.35 -16.02 0.22
C VAL A 155 -3.72 -15.37 0.23
N GLU A 156 -4.44 -15.37 1.37
CA GLU A 156 -5.74 -14.70 1.50
C GLU A 156 -5.65 -13.19 1.17
N ILE A 157 -4.59 -12.50 1.63
CA ILE A 157 -4.35 -11.08 1.34
C ILE A 157 -4.17 -10.86 -0.17
N LYS A 158 -3.40 -11.71 -0.84
CA LYS A 158 -3.22 -11.63 -2.30
C LYS A 158 -4.53 -11.85 -3.05
N ASP A 159 -5.32 -12.83 -2.64
CA ASP A 159 -6.63 -13.10 -3.25
C ASP A 159 -7.56 -11.88 -3.15
N VAL A 160 -7.56 -11.22 -1.99
CA VAL A 160 -8.29 -9.98 -1.76
C VAL A 160 -7.83 -8.88 -2.72
N MET A 161 -6.53 -8.68 -2.88
CA MET A 161 -5.98 -7.68 -3.81
C MET A 161 -6.38 -7.99 -5.26
N ASN A 162 -6.36 -9.25 -5.66
CA ASN A 162 -6.79 -9.69 -6.97
C ASN A 162 -8.30 -9.46 -7.20
N LEU A 163 -9.13 -9.67 -6.18
CA LEU A 163 -10.57 -9.37 -6.23
C LEU A 163 -10.81 -7.86 -6.43
N ILE A 164 -10.10 -7.02 -5.69
CA ILE A 164 -10.16 -5.55 -5.84
C ILE A 164 -9.76 -5.16 -7.27
N ALA A 165 -8.64 -5.66 -7.77
CA ALA A 165 -8.15 -5.40 -9.12
C ALA A 165 -9.18 -5.84 -10.19
N GLY A 166 -9.79 -7.01 -10.01
CA GLY A 166 -10.84 -7.53 -10.87
C GLY A 166 -12.09 -6.66 -10.88
N ASP A 167 -12.50 -6.13 -9.71
CA ASP A 167 -13.64 -5.21 -9.60
C ASP A 167 -13.38 -3.88 -10.29
N CYS A 168 -12.21 -3.29 -10.07
CA CYS A 168 -11.81 -2.06 -10.74
C CYS A 168 -11.84 -2.23 -12.27
N LYS A 169 -11.25 -3.32 -12.76
CA LYS A 169 -11.23 -3.65 -14.20
C LYS A 169 -12.64 -3.79 -14.77
N ARG A 170 -13.55 -4.52 -14.10
CA ARG A 170 -14.95 -4.69 -14.54
C ARG A 170 -15.70 -3.37 -14.64
N ARG A 171 -15.36 -2.41 -13.79
CA ARG A 171 -16.00 -1.09 -13.73
C ARG A 171 -15.32 -0.03 -14.58
N GLY A 172 -14.22 -0.37 -15.24
CA GLY A 172 -13.45 0.57 -16.08
C GLY A 172 -12.71 1.63 -15.26
N ILE A 173 -12.29 1.31 -14.06
CA ILE A 173 -11.48 2.17 -13.18
C ILE A 173 -10.02 1.83 -13.41
N ASN A 174 -9.17 2.82 -13.66
CA ASN A 174 -7.73 2.62 -13.69
C ASN A 174 -7.21 2.51 -12.26
N TYR A 175 -6.66 1.37 -11.89
CA TYR A 175 -6.18 1.16 -10.53
C TYR A 175 -4.66 1.07 -10.47
N PHE A 176 -4.12 1.49 -9.32
CA PHE A 176 -2.73 1.38 -8.93
C PHE A 176 -2.70 0.82 -7.51
N ILE A 177 -2.51 -0.49 -7.37
CA ILE A 177 -2.38 -1.13 -6.06
C ILE A 177 -0.89 -1.21 -5.75
N VAL A 178 -0.44 -0.45 -4.76
CA VAL A 178 0.97 -0.39 -4.34
C VAL A 178 1.08 -0.94 -2.94
N LEU A 179 1.92 -1.94 -2.78
CA LEU A 179 2.13 -2.57 -1.48
C LEU A 179 3.62 -2.63 -1.12
N THR A 180 3.92 -2.69 0.16
CA THR A 180 5.24 -3.08 0.66
C THR A 180 5.15 -4.44 1.32
N ALA A 181 6.15 -5.27 1.11
CA ALA A 181 6.24 -6.59 1.69
C ALA A 181 7.68 -6.97 2.02
N ASN A 182 7.80 -7.93 2.94
CA ASN A 182 9.05 -8.49 3.38
C ASN A 182 9.15 -10.00 3.07
N SER A 183 8.09 -10.60 2.53
CA SER A 183 8.02 -12.02 2.18
C SER A 183 8.08 -12.24 0.67
N PHE A 184 8.74 -13.32 0.25
CA PHE A 184 8.75 -13.74 -1.15
C PHE A 184 7.35 -14.03 -1.67
N GLU A 185 6.50 -14.68 -0.87
CA GLU A 185 5.16 -15.05 -1.32
C GLU A 185 4.29 -13.85 -1.69
N MET A 186 4.48 -12.72 -1.01
CA MET A 186 3.80 -11.48 -1.39
C MET A 186 4.34 -10.91 -2.71
N CYS A 187 5.64 -11.04 -2.96
CA CYS A 187 6.32 -10.54 -4.17
C CYS A 187 6.14 -11.46 -5.39
N ARG A 188 5.80 -12.73 -5.16
CA ARG A 188 5.64 -13.73 -6.19
C ARG A 188 4.51 -13.37 -7.14
N ASP A 189 4.74 -13.52 -8.44
CA ASP A 189 3.75 -13.28 -9.51
C ASP A 189 3.17 -11.85 -9.60
N VAL A 190 3.81 -10.87 -8.95
CA VAL A 190 3.47 -9.46 -9.06
C VAL A 190 4.64 -8.66 -9.65
N ASP A 191 4.34 -7.46 -10.16
CA ASP A 191 5.38 -6.53 -10.58
C ASP A 191 6.05 -5.95 -9.33
N CYS A 192 7.37 -6.09 -9.21
CA CYS A 192 8.13 -5.56 -8.10
C CYS A 192 8.95 -4.35 -8.54
N ILE A 193 9.08 -3.35 -7.66
CA ILE A 193 9.96 -2.21 -7.88
C ILE A 193 10.98 -2.18 -6.74
N SER A 194 12.27 -2.21 -7.10
CA SER A 194 13.35 -1.98 -6.14
C SER A 194 13.27 -0.55 -5.60
N VAL A 195 13.16 -0.40 -4.28
CA VAL A 195 13.05 0.92 -3.66
C VAL A 195 14.33 1.74 -3.84
N HIS A 196 15.49 1.12 -3.97
CA HIS A 196 16.76 1.82 -4.07
C HIS A 196 16.94 2.55 -5.41
N ASN A 197 16.62 1.88 -6.54
CA ASN A 197 16.91 2.40 -7.89
C ASN A 197 15.70 2.48 -8.83
N PHE A 198 14.51 2.12 -8.32
CA PHE A 198 13.23 2.10 -9.03
C PHE A 198 13.21 1.22 -10.29
N GLU A 199 14.02 0.16 -10.28
CA GLU A 199 13.99 -0.85 -11.34
C GLU A 199 12.84 -1.82 -11.12
N HIS A 200 12.17 -2.17 -12.22
CA HIS A 200 11.16 -3.21 -12.24
C HIS A 200 11.81 -4.59 -12.21
N LEU A 201 11.32 -5.43 -11.34
CA LEU A 201 11.84 -6.76 -11.04
C LEU A 201 10.72 -7.79 -11.05
N LYS A 202 11.07 -9.02 -11.36
CA LYS A 202 10.21 -10.20 -11.14
C LYS A 202 11.05 -11.29 -10.49
N PHE A 203 10.52 -11.89 -9.45
CA PHE A 203 11.18 -13.02 -8.79
C PHE A 203 10.47 -14.30 -9.20
N THR A 204 11.21 -15.22 -9.78
CA THR A 204 10.70 -16.53 -10.20
C THR A 204 10.74 -17.54 -9.06
N ASP A 205 11.70 -17.38 -8.15
CA ASP A 205 11.88 -18.26 -7.01
C ASP A 205 12.40 -17.51 -5.76
N TYR A 206 12.44 -18.22 -4.64
CA TYR A 206 12.88 -17.71 -3.36
C TYR A 206 14.38 -17.34 -3.34
N ASP A 207 15.21 -18.04 -4.08
CA ASP A 207 16.66 -17.81 -4.07
C ASP A 207 17.00 -16.49 -4.77
N GLU A 208 16.33 -16.17 -5.86
CA GLU A 208 16.43 -14.86 -6.51
C GLU A 208 16.01 -13.72 -5.56
N TYR A 209 14.85 -13.86 -4.92
CA TYR A 209 14.37 -12.90 -3.94
C TYR A 209 15.34 -12.72 -2.78
N LYS A 210 15.81 -13.81 -2.19
CA LYS A 210 16.78 -13.82 -1.10
C LYS A 210 18.08 -13.11 -1.50
N LYS A 211 18.62 -13.42 -2.68
CA LYS A 211 19.82 -12.77 -3.20
C LYS A 211 19.63 -11.27 -3.31
N PHE A 212 18.52 -10.83 -3.89
CA PHE A 212 18.16 -9.41 -4.01
C PHE A 212 18.09 -8.72 -2.64
N VAL A 213 17.41 -9.31 -1.65
CA VAL A 213 17.28 -8.72 -0.30
C VAL A 213 18.65 -8.58 0.38
N LEU A 214 19.52 -9.59 0.25
CA LEU A 214 20.88 -9.54 0.80
C LEU A 214 21.75 -8.49 0.10
N GLU A 215 21.63 -8.33 -1.20
CA GLU A 215 22.32 -7.26 -1.94
C GLU A 215 21.80 -5.88 -1.54
N SER A 216 20.48 -5.71 -1.39
CA SER A 216 19.86 -4.49 -0.88
C SER A 216 20.37 -4.11 0.53
N SER A 217 20.58 -5.12 1.40
CA SER A 217 21.16 -4.87 2.73
C SER A 217 22.59 -4.35 2.67
N LYS A 218 23.43 -4.92 1.80
CA LYS A 218 24.81 -4.46 1.60
C LYS A 218 24.89 -3.03 1.06
N ILE A 219 23.99 -2.68 0.13
CA ILE A 219 23.92 -1.32 -0.40
C ILE A 219 23.54 -0.34 0.71
N LYS A 220 22.54 -0.70 1.52
CA LYS A 220 22.13 0.10 2.68
C LYS A 220 23.28 0.28 3.67
N GLU A 221 24.00 -0.79 4.02
CA GLU A 221 25.12 -0.71 4.96
C GLU A 221 26.21 0.25 4.48
N LYS A 222 26.58 0.19 3.19
CA LYS A 222 27.55 1.13 2.61
C LYS A 222 27.11 2.59 2.69
N SER A 223 25.82 2.87 2.52
CA SER A 223 25.30 4.25 2.62
C SER A 223 25.34 4.82 4.06
N TYR A 224 25.68 4.02 5.07
CA TYR A 224 25.93 4.49 6.43
C TYR A 224 27.40 4.78 6.73
N GLU A 225 28.32 4.30 5.87
CA GLU A 225 29.76 4.45 6.05
C GLU A 225 30.31 5.70 5.29
N GLU A 226 29.53 6.25 4.37
CA GLU A 226 29.80 7.49 3.63
C GLU A 226 29.22 8.73 4.35
#